data_a8af347e3037ec0200b79a9d92070911
#
_entry.id   a8af347e3037ec0200b79a9d92070911
#
_cell.length_a   1.000
_cell.length_b   1.000
_cell.length_c   1.000
_cell.angle_alpha   90.00
_cell.angle_beta   90.00
_cell.angle_gamma   90.00
#
_symmetry.space_group_name_H-M   'P 1'
#
loop_
_entity.id
_entity.type
_entity.pdbx_description
1 polymer ?
#
loop_
_entity_poly.entity_id
_entity_poly.type
_entity_poly.pdbx_seq_one_letter_code
_entity_poly.pdbx_strand_id
1 'polypeptide(L)'
;VTNEQMHQFLSKMEDGYSFADEGIRNLLEGDFFSWYVWEEKWDFELYSLIKELVTMIEDYTIYGSENHLKSADVFKDLYIEIMPKAVRHSLGEYFTPAWLADSLIKEAVSHNQPDDFVAVDPTCGSGIFLITIIQNIIAKHNIKDYTDEQKEELLSQILERVKGVDINPLSVLTARVGYMLAISPLLTGNNVFEIPVYLGDSAVTPQKELVEDVECFKYDMASIQSDINAIFPVKVVENKEEFSQLITFLAKLAKKGNEELLFEYLNESVIRNVGKTNTQLELRMRDMIDQIIALNENGWNGLWVKVIGNFIKMATINNVDVVIGNPPWVKWEFLPSTY
;
A
#
# COMPACT_ATOMS: atom_id res chain seq x y z
N VAL A 1 12.91 -4.98 27.90
CA VAL A 1 11.63 -5.47 27.36
C VAL A 1 11.60 -6.97 27.55
N THR A 2 10.51 -7.53 28.15
CA THR A 2 10.34 -8.98 28.32
C THR A 2 9.95 -9.64 26.98
N ASN A 3 10.06 -10.98 26.94
CA ASN A 3 9.63 -11.76 25.76
C ASN A 3 8.17 -11.46 25.39
N GLU A 4 7.26 -11.55 26.36
CA GLU A 4 5.83 -11.28 26.15
C GLU A 4 5.54 -9.83 25.73
N GLN A 5 6.22 -8.85 26.34
CA GLN A 5 6.08 -7.45 25.94
C GLN A 5 6.56 -7.19 24.52
N MET A 6 7.63 -7.84 24.10
CA MET A 6 8.15 -7.72 22.73
C MET A 6 7.18 -8.35 21.72
N HIS A 7 6.66 -9.54 22.02
CA HIS A 7 5.66 -10.20 21.19
C HIS A 7 4.40 -9.34 20.99
N GLN A 8 3.85 -8.82 22.09
CA GLN A 8 2.67 -7.93 22.03
C GLN A 8 2.93 -6.64 21.25
N PHE A 9 4.12 -6.03 21.42
CA PHE A 9 4.49 -4.83 20.71
C PHE A 9 4.62 -5.09 19.20
N LEU A 10 5.33 -6.16 18.82
CA LEU A 10 5.52 -6.52 17.41
C LEU A 10 4.20 -6.94 16.75
N SER A 11 3.34 -7.70 17.45
CA SER A 11 2.01 -8.03 16.93
C SER A 11 1.17 -6.77 16.67
N LYS A 12 1.20 -5.79 17.59
CA LYS A 12 0.53 -4.51 17.42
C LYS A 12 1.12 -3.71 16.24
N MET A 13 2.43 -3.77 16.06
CA MET A 13 3.13 -3.08 14.97
C MET A 13 2.76 -3.70 13.61
N GLU A 14 2.76 -5.04 13.50
CA GLU A 14 2.38 -5.75 12.29
C GLU A 14 0.93 -5.50 11.87
N ASP A 15 0.03 -5.37 12.82
CA ASP A 15 -1.35 -4.97 12.54
C ASP A 15 -1.49 -3.49 12.09
N GLY A 16 -0.39 -2.73 12.07
CA GLY A 16 -0.34 -1.33 11.64
C GLY A 16 -0.76 -0.33 12.72
N TYR A 17 -1.20 -0.79 13.92
CA TYR A 17 -1.71 0.10 14.97
C TYR A 17 -0.66 1.09 15.50
N SER A 18 0.61 0.66 15.61
CA SER A 18 1.67 1.56 16.11
C SER A 18 1.90 2.75 15.18
N PHE A 19 1.75 2.54 13.87
CA PHE A 19 1.86 3.61 12.88
C PHE A 19 0.57 4.42 12.75
N ALA A 20 -0.58 3.77 12.91
CA ALA A 20 -1.87 4.45 12.90
C ALA A 20 -2.04 5.38 14.12
N ASP A 21 -1.50 5.01 15.28
CA ASP A 21 -1.44 5.87 16.48
C ASP A 21 -0.61 7.15 16.20
N GLU A 22 0.39 7.07 15.30
CA GLU A 22 1.20 8.20 14.82
C GLU A 22 0.63 8.86 13.55
N GLY A 23 -0.61 8.49 13.15
CA GLY A 23 -1.31 9.08 12.02
C GLY A 23 -1.05 8.44 10.65
N ILE A 24 -0.19 7.42 10.55
CA ILE A 24 0.12 6.74 9.29
C ILE A 24 -0.66 5.43 9.21
N ARG A 25 -1.72 5.39 8.38
CA ARG A 25 -2.70 4.31 8.43
C ARG A 25 -2.32 3.02 7.69
N ASN A 26 -1.46 3.10 6.68
CA ASN A 26 -1.16 1.98 5.78
C ASN A 26 0.33 1.70 5.59
N LEU A 27 1.20 2.12 6.49
CA LEU A 27 2.63 1.82 6.36
C LEU A 27 2.87 0.31 6.41
N LEU A 28 2.30 -0.37 7.42
CA LEU A 28 2.20 -1.83 7.50
C LEU A 28 0.72 -2.23 7.46
N GLU A 29 0.39 -3.17 6.61
CA GLU A 29 -0.98 -3.67 6.48
C GLU A 29 -1.19 -5.06 7.09
N GLY A 30 -0.17 -5.59 7.78
CA GLY A 30 -0.18 -6.89 8.43
C GLY A 30 -0.28 -8.08 7.46
N ASP A 31 -0.16 -9.27 8.02
CA ASP A 31 -0.45 -10.58 7.41
C ASP A 31 0.46 -11.06 6.26
N PHE A 32 1.13 -10.21 5.48
CA PHE A 32 2.07 -10.67 4.43
C PHE A 32 3.37 -11.24 5.00
N PHE A 33 3.91 -10.60 6.02
CA PHE A 33 5.21 -10.94 6.58
C PHE A 33 5.17 -11.19 8.09
N SER A 34 3.98 -11.19 8.69
CA SER A 34 3.75 -11.27 10.13
C SER A 34 3.93 -12.66 10.74
N TRP A 35 4.36 -13.67 9.96
CA TRP A 35 4.51 -15.05 10.42
C TRP A 35 5.33 -15.21 11.70
N TYR A 36 6.27 -14.33 11.93
CA TYR A 36 7.16 -14.38 13.10
C TYR A 36 6.48 -13.99 14.41
N VAL A 37 5.33 -13.29 14.35
CA VAL A 37 4.53 -12.95 15.54
C VAL A 37 3.36 -13.93 15.79
N TRP A 38 3.21 -14.99 14.98
CA TRP A 38 2.18 -15.99 15.23
C TRP A 38 2.55 -16.80 16.48
N GLU A 39 1.56 -17.11 17.35
CA GLU A 39 1.78 -17.78 18.62
C GLU A 39 2.51 -19.13 18.46
N GLU A 40 2.20 -19.90 17.41
CA GLU A 40 2.82 -21.18 17.10
C GLU A 40 4.27 -21.06 16.55
N LYS A 41 4.70 -19.87 16.18
CA LYS A 41 6.04 -19.57 15.66
C LYS A 41 6.90 -18.81 16.66
N TRP A 42 6.24 -18.12 17.61
CA TRP A 42 6.94 -17.31 18.60
C TRP A 42 7.55 -18.16 19.69
N ASP A 43 8.87 -18.18 19.76
CA ASP A 43 9.63 -18.91 20.78
C ASP A 43 10.78 -18.06 21.36
N PHE A 44 11.53 -18.65 22.29
CA PHE A 44 12.65 -17.93 22.93
C PHE A 44 13.82 -17.70 21.97
N GLU A 45 14.05 -18.57 21.01
CA GLU A 45 15.11 -18.41 20.01
C GLU A 45 14.84 -17.22 19.10
N LEU A 46 13.62 -17.14 18.55
CA LEU A 46 13.16 -16.04 17.73
C LEU A 46 13.19 -14.71 18.49
N TYR A 47 12.69 -14.69 19.75
CA TYR A 47 12.80 -13.51 20.62
C TYR A 47 14.24 -13.03 20.78
N SER A 48 15.19 -13.97 20.99
CA SER A 48 16.59 -13.63 21.18
C SER A 48 17.22 -13.03 19.93
N LEU A 49 16.92 -13.60 18.76
CA LEU A 49 17.37 -13.09 17.45
C LEU A 49 16.82 -11.70 17.17
N ILE A 50 15.53 -11.47 17.41
CA ILE A 50 14.91 -10.15 17.20
C ILE A 50 15.52 -9.11 18.16
N LYS A 51 15.75 -9.48 19.42
CA LYS A 51 16.37 -8.61 20.40
C LYS A 51 17.79 -8.21 19.99
N GLU A 52 18.58 -9.16 19.50
CA GLU A 52 19.92 -8.90 18.96
C GLU A 52 19.87 -7.96 17.77
N LEU A 53 18.97 -8.21 16.81
CA LEU A 53 18.75 -7.34 15.66
C LEU A 53 18.38 -5.90 16.07
N VAL A 54 17.44 -5.74 17.00
CA VAL A 54 17.06 -4.42 17.52
C VAL A 54 18.26 -3.70 18.13
N THR A 55 19.06 -4.42 18.95
CA THR A 55 20.27 -3.83 19.56
C THR A 55 21.29 -3.40 18.51
N MET A 56 21.46 -4.17 17.44
CA MET A 56 22.35 -3.81 16.34
C MET A 56 21.87 -2.57 15.57
N ILE A 57 20.54 -2.39 15.44
CA ILE A 57 19.95 -1.25 14.72
C ILE A 57 19.93 0.02 15.59
N GLU A 58 19.83 -0.09 16.92
CA GLU A 58 19.82 1.06 17.84
C GLU A 58 21.03 2.00 17.66
N ASP A 59 22.17 1.48 17.24
CA ASP A 59 23.39 2.25 16.98
C ASP A 59 23.33 3.05 15.67
N TYR A 60 22.36 2.77 14.79
CA TYR A 60 22.18 3.46 13.51
C TYR A 60 21.11 4.54 13.64
N THR A 61 21.53 5.81 13.72
CA THR A 61 20.61 6.95 13.67
C THR A 61 20.23 7.24 12.23
N ILE A 62 19.02 6.84 11.82
CA ILE A 62 18.48 7.15 10.49
C ILE A 62 18.01 8.63 10.43
N TYR A 63 17.73 9.23 11.59
CA TYR A 63 17.23 10.58 11.73
C TYR A 63 18.36 11.61 11.81
N GLY A 64 18.33 12.62 10.94
CA GLY A 64 19.14 13.84 11.07
C GLY A 64 20.32 14.00 10.13
N SER A 65 20.50 13.12 9.14
CA SER A 65 21.46 13.41 8.08
C SER A 65 20.82 14.31 7.00
N GLU A 66 21.50 15.37 6.60
CA GLU A 66 21.13 16.24 5.47
C GLU A 66 21.03 15.49 4.12
N ASN A 67 21.24 14.19 4.11
CA ASN A 67 21.21 13.28 2.97
C ASN A 67 20.01 12.32 3.02
N HIS A 68 18.78 12.83 2.98
CA HIS A 68 17.56 12.00 2.84
C HIS A 68 17.58 11.09 1.59
N LEU A 69 18.36 11.43 0.56
CA LEU A 69 18.61 10.58 -0.62
C LEU A 69 19.32 9.26 -0.27
N LYS A 70 20.25 9.28 0.70
CA LYS A 70 21.00 8.09 1.08
C LYS A 70 20.17 7.10 1.91
N SER A 71 19.17 7.57 2.66
CA SER A 71 18.30 6.68 3.44
C SER A 71 17.35 5.88 2.55
N ALA A 72 16.89 6.43 1.43
CA ALA A 72 16.10 5.69 0.45
C ALA A 72 16.89 4.54 -0.20
N ASP A 73 18.20 4.74 -0.42
CA ASP A 73 19.09 3.69 -0.94
C ASP A 73 19.35 2.56 0.05
N VAL A 74 19.30 2.81 1.37
CA VAL A 74 19.51 1.78 2.40
C VAL A 74 18.47 0.67 2.30
N PHE A 75 17.18 1.00 2.18
CA PHE A 75 16.11 -0.01 2.07
C PHE A 75 16.14 -0.76 0.75
N LYS A 76 16.52 -0.11 -0.33
CA LYS A 76 16.76 -0.78 -1.61
C LYS A 76 17.94 -1.75 -1.52
N ASP A 77 19.04 -1.32 -0.93
CA ASP A 77 20.23 -2.16 -0.77
C ASP A 77 19.94 -3.34 0.15
N LEU A 78 19.22 -3.13 1.26
CA LEU A 78 18.72 -4.20 2.13
C LEU A 78 17.84 -5.19 1.38
N TYR A 79 16.90 -4.71 0.55
CA TYR A 79 16.08 -5.57 -0.30
C TYR A 79 16.94 -6.41 -1.26
N ILE A 80 17.93 -5.80 -1.91
CA ILE A 80 18.82 -6.47 -2.85
C ILE A 80 19.64 -7.57 -2.17
N GLU A 81 20.05 -7.37 -0.92
CA GLU A 81 20.80 -8.35 -0.13
C GLU A 81 19.90 -9.51 0.37
N ILE A 82 18.68 -9.21 0.81
CA ILE A 82 17.74 -10.22 1.31
C ILE A 82 17.15 -11.07 0.18
N MET A 83 16.78 -10.47 -0.95
CA MET A 83 16.14 -11.17 -2.05
C MET A 83 17.15 -11.79 -3.02
N PRO A 84 17.18 -13.13 -3.17
CA PRO A 84 18.10 -13.79 -4.08
C PRO A 84 18.01 -13.25 -5.50
N LYS A 85 19.14 -13.01 -6.14
CA LYS A 85 19.22 -12.49 -7.51
C LYS A 85 18.38 -13.30 -8.51
N ALA A 86 18.34 -14.63 -8.34
CA ALA A 86 17.53 -15.51 -9.20
C ALA A 86 16.04 -15.23 -9.10
N VAL A 87 15.54 -14.95 -7.87
CA VAL A 87 14.13 -14.61 -7.63
C VAL A 87 13.81 -13.25 -8.27
N ARG A 88 14.63 -12.24 -8.02
CA ARG A 88 14.44 -10.90 -8.62
C ARG A 88 14.45 -10.94 -10.17
N HIS A 89 15.35 -11.71 -10.75
CA HIS A 89 15.40 -11.89 -12.21
C HIS A 89 14.19 -12.62 -12.76
N SER A 90 13.63 -13.61 -12.04
CA SER A 90 12.40 -14.30 -12.46
C SER A 90 11.16 -13.39 -12.41
N LEU A 91 11.17 -12.41 -11.50
CA LEU A 91 10.16 -11.36 -11.42
C LEU A 91 10.38 -10.20 -12.39
N GLY A 92 11.52 -10.21 -13.13
CA GLY A 92 11.88 -9.13 -14.03
C GLY A 92 12.25 -7.82 -13.34
N GLU A 93 12.61 -7.88 -12.06
CA GLU A 93 12.94 -6.70 -11.25
C GLU A 93 14.36 -6.19 -11.55
N TYR A 94 14.44 -4.97 -12.09
CA TYR A 94 15.66 -4.24 -12.32
C TYR A 94 15.56 -2.84 -11.72
N PHE A 95 16.39 -2.55 -10.72
CA PHE A 95 16.37 -1.26 -10.05
C PHE A 95 16.89 -0.13 -10.92
N THR A 96 16.13 0.96 -10.96
CA THR A 96 16.51 2.18 -11.66
C THR A 96 17.50 2.98 -10.79
N PRO A 97 18.68 3.37 -11.31
CA PRO A 97 19.58 4.28 -10.60
C PRO A 97 18.94 5.65 -10.38
N ALA A 98 19.18 6.28 -9.23
CA ALA A 98 18.59 7.57 -8.88
C ALA A 98 18.87 8.69 -9.91
N TRP A 99 20.09 8.74 -10.46
CA TRP A 99 20.45 9.72 -11.48
C TRP A 99 19.62 9.56 -12.76
N LEU A 100 19.27 8.32 -13.14
CA LEU A 100 18.45 8.06 -14.31
C LEU A 100 16.99 8.43 -14.04
N ALA A 101 16.45 8.10 -12.85
CA ALA A 101 15.12 8.52 -12.45
C ALA A 101 14.98 10.06 -12.49
N ASP A 102 15.94 10.78 -11.91
CA ASP A 102 15.95 12.24 -11.92
C ASP A 102 16.02 12.83 -13.35
N SER A 103 16.83 12.24 -14.22
CA SER A 103 16.92 12.66 -15.61
C SER A 103 15.61 12.48 -16.38
N LEU A 104 14.98 11.31 -16.21
CA LEU A 104 13.71 11.00 -16.86
C LEU A 104 12.55 11.86 -16.34
N ILE A 105 12.52 12.14 -15.04
CA ILE A 105 11.50 13.02 -14.45
C ILE A 105 11.66 14.45 -14.98
N LYS A 106 12.88 14.98 -15.04
CA LYS A 106 13.14 16.31 -15.62
C LYS A 106 12.70 16.39 -17.07
N GLU A 107 12.95 15.36 -17.85
CA GLU A 107 12.50 15.29 -19.25
C GLU A 107 10.96 15.21 -19.33
N ALA A 108 10.31 14.34 -18.55
CA ALA A 108 8.86 14.17 -18.56
C ALA A 108 8.13 15.45 -18.13
N VAL A 109 8.65 16.19 -17.14
CA VAL A 109 8.03 17.40 -16.59
C VAL A 109 8.38 18.65 -17.41
N SER A 110 9.48 18.65 -18.19
CA SER A 110 9.93 19.82 -18.98
C SER A 110 8.99 20.17 -20.16
N HIS A 111 8.11 19.27 -20.58
CA HIS A 111 7.26 19.41 -21.76
C HIS A 111 5.84 19.93 -21.45
N ASN A 112 5.74 21.14 -20.90
CA ASN A 112 4.46 21.84 -20.66
C ASN A 112 3.55 21.19 -19.61
N GLN A 113 4.09 20.51 -18.64
CA GLN A 113 3.31 20.05 -17.50
C GLN A 113 3.01 21.20 -16.52
N PRO A 114 1.80 21.29 -15.97
CA PRO A 114 1.51 22.25 -14.92
C PRO A 114 2.36 21.97 -13.67
N ASP A 115 2.61 22.98 -12.84
CA ASP A 115 3.37 22.80 -11.61
C ASP A 115 2.68 21.86 -10.61
N ASP A 116 1.38 21.65 -10.77
CA ASP A 116 0.51 20.80 -9.96
C ASP A 116 0.18 19.44 -10.62
N PHE A 117 1.01 18.96 -11.56
CA PHE A 117 0.81 17.68 -12.25
C PHE A 117 0.61 16.49 -11.30
N VAL A 118 -0.20 15.53 -11.74
CA VAL A 118 -0.39 14.24 -11.07
C VAL A 118 0.47 13.18 -11.76
N ALA A 119 1.34 12.53 -10.99
CA ALA A 119 2.23 11.49 -11.47
C ALA A 119 1.86 10.13 -10.90
N VAL A 120 1.96 9.09 -11.73
CA VAL A 120 1.85 7.69 -11.31
C VAL A 120 3.02 6.87 -11.81
N ASP A 121 3.55 6.04 -10.93
CA ASP A 121 4.42 4.92 -11.29
C ASP A 121 3.61 3.61 -11.16
N PRO A 122 3.21 2.99 -12.28
CA PRO A 122 2.35 1.80 -12.27
C PRO A 122 3.09 0.50 -11.91
N THR A 123 4.42 0.55 -11.74
CA THR A 123 5.30 -0.58 -11.41
C THR A 123 6.43 -0.09 -10.52
N CYS A 124 6.06 0.53 -9.39
CA CYS A 124 6.95 1.43 -8.67
C CYS A 124 8.17 0.77 -7.99
N GLY A 125 8.18 -0.56 -7.86
CA GLY A 125 9.27 -1.26 -7.18
C GLY A 125 9.52 -0.68 -5.80
N SER A 126 10.76 -0.31 -5.50
CA SER A 126 11.14 0.36 -4.25
C SER A 126 10.77 1.86 -4.17
N GLY A 127 10.08 2.41 -5.18
CA GLY A 127 9.55 3.77 -5.18
C GLY A 127 10.52 4.86 -5.63
N ILE A 128 11.60 4.55 -6.34
CA ILE A 128 12.64 5.53 -6.69
C ILE A 128 12.09 6.74 -7.48
N PHE A 129 11.16 6.54 -8.43
CA PHE A 129 10.54 7.63 -9.16
C PHE A 129 9.66 8.49 -8.24
N LEU A 130 8.87 7.85 -7.36
CA LEU A 130 8.01 8.55 -6.39
C LEU A 130 8.84 9.43 -5.47
N ILE A 131 9.88 8.85 -4.86
CA ILE A 131 10.80 9.54 -3.95
C ILE A 131 11.46 10.74 -4.64
N THR A 132 11.95 10.54 -5.88
CA THR A 132 12.61 11.60 -6.64
C THR A 132 11.65 12.74 -7.00
N ILE A 133 10.39 12.43 -7.38
CA ILE A 133 9.35 13.44 -7.64
C ILE A 133 9.07 14.24 -6.36
N ILE A 134 8.86 13.58 -5.22
CA ILE A 134 8.61 14.23 -3.93
C ILE A 134 9.75 15.17 -3.57
N GLN A 135 10.99 14.70 -3.69
CA GLN A 135 12.16 15.52 -3.40
C GLN A 135 12.28 16.73 -4.32
N ASN A 136 11.96 16.58 -5.61
CA ASN A 136 11.94 17.67 -6.57
C ASN A 136 10.83 18.69 -6.27
N ILE A 137 9.67 18.23 -5.77
CA ILE A 137 8.61 19.13 -5.29
C ILE A 137 9.10 19.88 -4.06
N ILE A 138 9.57 19.19 -3.02
CA ILE A 138 10.01 19.80 -1.76
C ILE A 138 11.17 20.80 -2.01
N ALA A 139 12.10 20.48 -2.91
CA ALA A 139 13.25 21.34 -3.23
C ALA A 139 12.87 22.71 -3.83
N LYS A 140 11.66 22.85 -4.38
CA LYS A 140 11.13 24.14 -4.86
C LYS A 140 10.65 25.06 -3.73
N HIS A 141 10.55 24.55 -2.49
CA HIS A 141 10.00 25.25 -1.34
C HIS A 141 11.04 25.44 -0.24
N ASN A 142 11.04 26.61 0.41
CA ASN A 142 11.88 26.85 1.58
C ASN A 142 11.15 26.37 2.85
N ILE A 143 11.02 25.06 3.01
CA ILE A 143 10.23 24.42 4.08
C ILE A 143 10.71 24.76 5.50
N LYS A 144 11.96 25.28 5.67
CA LYS A 144 12.49 25.71 6.97
C LYS A 144 11.73 26.92 7.53
N ASP A 145 11.15 27.73 6.65
CA ASP A 145 10.41 28.94 7.00
C ASP A 145 8.88 28.68 7.02
N TYR A 146 8.43 27.44 6.76
CA TYR A 146 7.02 27.10 6.70
C TYR A 146 6.40 26.97 8.09
N THR A 147 5.15 27.47 8.23
CA THR A 147 4.29 27.11 9.36
C THR A 147 3.83 25.66 9.26
N ASP A 148 3.28 25.14 10.34
CA ASP A 148 2.75 23.77 10.34
C ASP A 148 1.59 23.61 9.33
N GLU A 149 0.72 24.60 9.19
CA GLU A 149 -0.36 24.61 8.20
C GLU A 149 0.16 24.57 6.77
N GLN A 150 1.25 25.30 6.48
CA GLN A 150 1.87 25.29 5.14
C GLN A 150 2.53 23.95 4.83
N LYS A 151 3.12 23.29 5.83
CA LYS A 151 3.66 21.93 5.68
C LYS A 151 2.56 20.92 5.43
N GLU A 152 1.45 21.01 6.17
CA GLU A 152 0.28 20.13 6.01
C GLU A 152 -0.37 20.30 4.63
N GLU A 153 -0.47 21.53 4.13
CA GLU A 153 -0.98 21.80 2.79
C GLU A 153 -0.08 21.18 1.72
N LEU A 154 1.24 21.39 1.80
CA LEU A 154 2.19 20.79 0.86
C LEU A 154 2.20 19.26 0.94
N LEU A 155 2.09 18.68 2.14
CA LEU A 155 1.95 17.24 2.34
C LEU A 155 0.70 16.71 1.64
N SER A 156 -0.45 17.36 1.85
CA SER A 156 -1.71 16.97 1.19
C SER A 156 -1.59 16.99 -0.32
N GLN A 157 -1.00 18.04 -0.89
CA GLN A 157 -0.75 18.14 -2.33
C GLN A 157 0.14 16.99 -2.84
N ILE A 158 1.21 16.64 -2.13
CA ILE A 158 2.09 15.51 -2.51
C ILE A 158 1.33 14.19 -2.48
N LEU A 159 0.57 13.91 -1.41
CA LEU A 159 -0.22 12.68 -1.27
C LEU A 159 -1.30 12.53 -2.36
N GLU A 160 -1.85 13.63 -2.85
CA GLU A 160 -2.83 13.60 -3.94
C GLU A 160 -2.20 13.39 -5.31
N ARG A 161 -0.97 13.80 -5.50
CA ARG A 161 -0.33 13.94 -6.81
C ARG A 161 0.71 12.87 -7.13
N VAL A 162 1.34 12.24 -6.15
CA VAL A 162 2.41 11.27 -6.37
C VAL A 162 1.97 9.90 -5.92
N LYS A 163 1.64 9.02 -6.87
CA LYS A 163 1.02 7.71 -6.61
C LYS A 163 1.83 6.59 -7.20
N GLY A 164 1.81 5.43 -6.52
CA GLY A 164 2.50 4.23 -6.98
C GLY A 164 1.62 2.98 -6.91
N VAL A 165 1.92 2.03 -7.78
CA VAL A 165 1.32 0.69 -7.79
C VAL A 165 2.44 -0.32 -7.97
N ASP A 166 2.37 -1.44 -7.28
CA ASP A 166 3.21 -2.60 -7.54
C ASP A 166 2.49 -3.89 -7.16
N ILE A 167 2.78 -4.98 -7.85
CA ILE A 167 2.17 -6.27 -7.58
C ILE A 167 2.91 -7.03 -6.46
N ASN A 168 4.15 -6.66 -6.17
CA ASN A 168 4.96 -7.29 -5.14
C ASN A 168 4.76 -6.59 -3.78
N PRO A 169 4.19 -7.28 -2.76
CA PRO A 169 3.93 -6.67 -1.46
C PRO A 169 5.18 -6.16 -0.74
N LEU A 170 6.35 -6.78 -0.98
CA LEU A 170 7.61 -6.32 -0.40
C LEU A 170 8.10 -5.03 -1.07
N SER A 171 7.91 -4.91 -2.38
CA SER A 171 8.18 -3.67 -3.13
C SER A 171 7.29 -2.54 -2.62
N VAL A 172 5.98 -2.79 -2.46
CA VAL A 172 5.03 -1.82 -1.92
C VAL A 172 5.44 -1.35 -0.52
N LEU A 173 5.83 -2.27 0.37
CA LEU A 173 6.32 -1.93 1.71
C LEU A 173 7.57 -1.05 1.64
N THR A 174 8.54 -1.43 0.82
CA THR A 174 9.78 -0.67 0.63
C THR A 174 9.50 0.72 0.07
N ALA A 175 8.62 0.82 -0.92
CA ALA A 175 8.22 2.08 -1.51
C ALA A 175 7.48 2.99 -0.51
N ARG A 176 6.61 2.44 0.35
CA ARG A 176 5.92 3.19 1.41
C ARG A 176 6.90 3.75 2.43
N VAL A 177 7.88 2.95 2.87
CA VAL A 177 8.92 3.43 3.78
C VAL A 177 9.75 4.55 3.14
N GLY A 178 10.18 4.37 1.88
CA GLY A 178 10.91 5.40 1.13
C GLY A 178 10.08 6.68 0.94
N TYR A 179 8.80 6.55 0.62
CA TYR A 179 7.86 7.66 0.49
C TYR A 179 7.73 8.43 1.82
N MET A 180 7.50 7.70 2.93
CA MET A 180 7.42 8.28 4.27
C MET A 180 8.68 9.06 4.63
N LEU A 181 9.86 8.50 4.36
CA LEU A 181 11.12 9.20 4.61
C LEU A 181 11.25 10.47 3.76
N ALA A 182 10.80 10.43 2.50
CA ALA A 182 10.84 11.59 1.62
C ALA A 182 9.94 12.73 2.08
N ILE A 183 8.75 12.43 2.64
CA ILE A 183 7.82 13.45 3.18
C ILE A 183 8.10 13.83 4.63
N SER A 184 9.00 13.12 5.33
CA SER A 184 9.27 13.33 6.76
C SER A 184 9.54 14.80 7.18
N PRO A 185 10.18 15.65 6.34
CA PRO A 185 10.38 17.06 6.68
C PRO A 185 9.09 17.90 6.79
N LEU A 186 7.97 17.36 6.28
CA LEU A 186 6.66 18.02 6.29
C LEU A 186 5.76 17.55 7.44
N LEU A 187 6.17 16.53 8.20
CA LEU A 187 5.36 15.97 9.27
C LEU A 187 5.36 16.91 10.50
N THR A 188 4.17 17.20 11.01
CA THR A 188 3.93 18.11 12.14
C THR A 188 3.54 17.39 13.44
N GLY A 189 3.42 16.04 13.39
CA GLY A 189 2.97 15.22 14.53
C GLY A 189 1.44 15.11 14.68
N ASN A 190 0.67 15.91 13.95
CA ASN A 190 -0.80 15.86 13.94
C ASN A 190 -1.37 15.31 12.64
N ASN A 191 -0.51 14.91 11.72
CA ASN A 191 -0.92 14.45 10.40
C ASN A 191 -1.59 13.07 10.49
N VAL A 192 -2.72 12.92 9.78
CA VAL A 192 -3.39 11.63 9.61
C VAL A 192 -3.56 11.40 8.10
N PHE A 193 -2.89 10.37 7.54
CA PHE A 193 -2.88 10.12 6.11
C PHE A 193 -2.62 8.65 5.77
N GLU A 194 -2.85 8.31 4.52
CA GLU A 194 -2.38 7.08 3.87
C GLU A 194 -1.33 7.41 2.82
N ILE A 195 -0.31 6.57 2.73
CA ILE A 195 0.70 6.66 1.68
C ILE A 195 0.09 6.12 0.38
N PRO A 196 0.04 6.91 -0.72
CA PRO A 196 -0.65 6.52 -1.95
C PRO A 196 0.19 5.56 -2.82
N VAL A 197 0.64 4.48 -2.20
CA VAL A 197 1.32 3.36 -2.85
C VAL A 197 0.49 2.10 -2.58
N TYR A 198 -0.05 1.51 -3.65
CA TYR A 198 -1.03 0.43 -3.56
C TYR A 198 -0.47 -0.89 -4.07
N LEU A 199 -0.83 -1.96 -3.37
CA LEU A 199 -0.64 -3.31 -3.90
C LEU A 199 -1.67 -3.54 -5.01
N GLY A 200 -1.20 -3.89 -6.21
CA GLY A 200 -2.12 -4.10 -7.30
C GLY A 200 -1.45 -4.51 -8.61
N ASP A 201 -2.25 -4.99 -9.54
CA ASP A 201 -1.85 -5.28 -10.90
C ASP A 201 -2.23 -4.12 -11.82
N SER A 202 -1.25 -3.37 -12.30
CA SER A 202 -1.48 -2.24 -13.19
C SER A 202 -1.93 -2.65 -14.61
N ALA A 203 -1.77 -3.91 -14.98
CA ALA A 203 -2.27 -4.45 -16.25
C ALA A 203 -3.76 -4.80 -16.18
N VAL A 204 -4.28 -5.09 -14.98
CA VAL A 204 -5.69 -5.44 -14.76
C VAL A 204 -6.27 -4.52 -13.71
N THR A 205 -6.93 -3.45 -14.15
CA THR A 205 -7.52 -2.45 -13.26
C THR A 205 -9.00 -2.74 -12.99
N PRO A 206 -9.52 -2.34 -11.81
CA PRO A 206 -10.95 -2.44 -11.53
C PRO A 206 -11.78 -1.72 -12.59
N GLN A 207 -12.87 -2.34 -13.01
CA GLN A 207 -13.78 -1.81 -14.01
C GLN A 207 -14.99 -1.17 -13.33
N LYS A 208 -15.55 -0.11 -13.93
CA LYS A 208 -16.84 0.44 -13.51
C LYS A 208 -17.97 -0.39 -14.12
N GLU A 209 -18.93 -0.78 -13.28
CA GLU A 209 -20.13 -1.50 -13.65
C GLU A 209 -21.35 -0.86 -12.99
N LEU A 210 -22.46 -0.79 -13.71
CA LEU A 210 -23.74 -0.33 -13.16
C LEU A 210 -24.54 -1.56 -12.68
N VAL A 211 -24.70 -1.69 -11.36
CA VAL A 211 -25.53 -2.73 -10.76
C VAL A 211 -26.91 -2.13 -10.49
N GLU A 212 -27.87 -2.41 -11.41
CA GLU A 212 -29.13 -1.68 -11.52
C GLU A 212 -28.88 -0.16 -11.65
N ASP A 213 -28.98 0.60 -10.56
CA ASP A 213 -28.82 2.05 -10.55
C ASP A 213 -27.69 2.53 -9.61
N VAL A 214 -26.80 1.61 -9.19
CA VAL A 214 -25.64 1.90 -8.36
C VAL A 214 -24.35 1.65 -9.17
N GLU A 215 -23.56 2.70 -9.38
CA GLU A 215 -22.24 2.58 -10.00
C GLU A 215 -21.27 1.93 -9.03
N CYS A 216 -20.61 0.84 -9.44
CA CYS A 216 -19.71 0.05 -8.64
C CYS A 216 -18.36 -0.12 -9.34
N PHE A 217 -17.27 -0.23 -8.55
CA PHE A 217 -16.04 -0.82 -9.01
C PHE A 217 -16.13 -2.32 -8.86
N LYS A 218 -15.80 -3.04 -9.93
CA LYS A 218 -15.69 -4.49 -9.98
C LYS A 218 -14.25 -4.87 -10.28
N TYR A 219 -13.76 -5.88 -9.58
CA TYR A 219 -12.46 -6.49 -9.84
C TYR A 219 -12.56 -8.01 -9.71
N ASP A 220 -12.26 -8.71 -10.80
CA ASP A 220 -12.25 -10.18 -10.83
C ASP A 220 -10.81 -10.65 -10.63
N MET A 221 -10.54 -11.27 -9.49
CA MET A 221 -9.24 -11.78 -9.12
C MET A 221 -9.21 -13.29 -9.28
N ALA A 222 -8.42 -13.79 -10.22
CA ALA A 222 -8.16 -15.20 -10.36
C ALA A 222 -7.16 -15.66 -9.29
N SER A 223 -7.53 -16.65 -8.50
CA SER A 223 -6.65 -17.30 -7.51
C SER A 223 -6.51 -18.78 -7.86
N ILE A 224 -5.41 -19.40 -7.41
CA ILE A 224 -5.17 -20.85 -7.61
C ILE A 224 -6.28 -21.71 -6.96
N GLN A 225 -6.97 -21.19 -5.95
CA GLN A 225 -7.95 -21.94 -5.18
C GLN A 225 -9.41 -21.52 -5.45
N SER A 226 -9.67 -20.26 -5.71
CA SER A 226 -11.00 -19.75 -6.06
C SER A 226 -10.90 -18.35 -6.65
N ASP A 227 -11.82 -18.00 -7.55
CA ASP A 227 -11.93 -16.65 -8.06
C ASP A 227 -12.65 -15.76 -7.04
N ILE A 228 -12.19 -14.51 -6.89
CA ILE A 228 -12.86 -13.52 -6.07
C ILE A 228 -13.43 -12.45 -6.99
N ASN A 229 -14.74 -12.22 -6.88
CA ASN A 229 -15.44 -11.18 -7.62
C ASN A 229 -15.69 -10.00 -6.66
N ALA A 230 -14.68 -9.14 -6.50
CA ALA A 230 -14.80 -7.98 -5.62
C ALA A 230 -15.72 -6.93 -6.23
N ILE A 231 -16.63 -6.40 -5.41
CA ILE A 231 -17.55 -5.33 -5.81
C ILE A 231 -17.76 -4.33 -4.69
N PHE A 232 -17.58 -3.04 -5.01
CA PHE A 232 -17.80 -1.93 -4.07
C PHE A 232 -18.41 -0.75 -4.80
N PRO A 233 -19.48 -0.12 -4.27
CA PRO A 233 -20.01 1.10 -4.83
C PRO A 233 -18.95 2.21 -4.92
N VAL A 234 -18.92 2.92 -6.05
CA VAL A 234 -17.96 4.00 -6.30
C VAL A 234 -17.94 5.02 -5.16
N LYS A 235 -19.11 5.44 -4.69
CA LYS A 235 -19.24 6.42 -3.59
C LYS A 235 -18.64 5.95 -2.27
N VAL A 236 -18.65 4.64 -1.99
CA VAL A 236 -18.01 4.08 -0.79
C VAL A 236 -16.49 4.17 -0.93
N VAL A 237 -15.96 3.88 -2.11
CA VAL A 237 -14.52 3.87 -2.39
C VAL A 237 -13.92 5.28 -2.48
N GLU A 238 -14.69 6.23 -3.04
CA GLU A 238 -14.28 7.65 -3.15
C GLU A 238 -14.14 8.34 -1.79
N ASN A 239 -14.88 7.87 -0.77
CA ASN A 239 -14.66 8.28 0.61
C ASN A 239 -13.46 7.49 1.18
N LYS A 240 -12.25 7.93 0.83
CA LYS A 240 -10.99 7.21 1.10
C LYS A 240 -10.82 6.83 2.57
N GLU A 241 -11.15 7.75 3.48
CA GLU A 241 -11.01 7.53 4.91
C GLU A 241 -11.97 6.44 5.41
N GLU A 242 -13.24 6.55 5.06
CA GLU A 242 -14.26 5.59 5.45
C GLU A 242 -14.01 4.22 4.79
N PHE A 243 -13.58 4.19 3.52
CA PHE A 243 -13.24 2.95 2.85
C PHE A 243 -12.05 2.22 3.51
N SER A 244 -11.04 2.96 3.95
CA SER A 244 -9.89 2.37 4.65
C SER A 244 -10.28 1.80 6.01
N GLN A 245 -11.15 2.49 6.75
CA GLN A 245 -11.72 1.99 8.00
C GLN A 245 -12.58 0.75 7.75
N LEU A 246 -13.42 0.77 6.70
CA LEU A 246 -14.25 -0.37 6.27
C LEU A 246 -13.37 -1.61 6.00
N ILE A 247 -12.35 -1.49 5.14
CA ILE A 247 -11.45 -2.60 4.82
C ILE A 247 -10.75 -3.15 6.07
N THR A 248 -10.26 -2.27 6.94
CA THR A 248 -9.60 -2.68 8.20
C THR A 248 -10.56 -3.46 9.11
N PHE A 249 -11.80 -3.02 9.22
CA PHE A 249 -12.80 -3.68 10.04
C PHE A 249 -13.27 -5.00 9.43
N LEU A 250 -13.52 -5.03 8.12
CA LEU A 250 -13.86 -6.26 7.40
C LEU A 250 -12.76 -7.33 7.52
N ALA A 251 -11.49 -6.93 7.44
CA ALA A 251 -10.37 -7.86 7.63
C ALA A 251 -10.38 -8.50 9.03
N LYS A 252 -10.69 -7.72 10.07
CA LYS A 252 -10.83 -8.25 11.46
C LYS A 252 -12.00 -9.20 11.62
N LEU A 253 -13.13 -8.91 10.99
CA LEU A 253 -14.31 -9.77 11.03
C LEU A 253 -14.07 -11.06 10.24
N ALA A 254 -13.39 -10.97 9.08
CA ALA A 254 -13.03 -12.13 8.28
C ALA A 254 -12.16 -13.12 9.06
N LYS A 255 -11.17 -12.64 9.83
CA LYS A 255 -10.36 -13.47 10.74
C LYS A 255 -11.21 -14.26 11.74
N LYS A 256 -12.38 -13.75 12.11
CA LYS A 256 -13.31 -14.41 13.06
C LYS A 256 -14.30 -15.35 12.38
N GLY A 257 -14.32 -15.40 11.04
CA GLY A 257 -15.26 -16.22 10.28
C GLY A 257 -16.73 -15.83 10.45
N ASN A 258 -17.03 -14.56 10.76
CA ASN A 258 -18.41 -14.12 11.00
C ASN A 258 -18.98 -13.44 9.74
N GLU A 259 -19.53 -14.27 8.87
CA GLU A 259 -20.09 -13.89 7.57
C GLU A 259 -21.23 -12.86 7.67
N GLU A 260 -22.21 -13.10 8.57
CA GLU A 260 -23.35 -12.21 8.71
C GLU A 260 -22.96 -10.81 9.18
N LEU A 261 -22.05 -10.70 10.15
CA LEU A 261 -21.52 -9.40 10.59
C LEU A 261 -20.70 -8.70 9.49
N LEU A 262 -19.98 -9.46 8.65
CA LEU A 262 -19.28 -8.90 7.49
C LEU A 262 -20.28 -8.25 6.54
N PHE A 263 -21.34 -8.97 6.21
CA PHE A 263 -22.38 -8.47 5.31
C PHE A 263 -23.11 -7.25 5.90
N GLU A 264 -23.55 -7.34 7.14
CA GLU A 264 -24.26 -6.24 7.81
C GLU A 264 -23.41 -4.96 7.79
N TYR A 265 -22.13 -5.05 8.17
CA TYR A 265 -21.26 -3.89 8.23
C TYR A 265 -20.97 -3.28 6.84
N LEU A 266 -20.74 -4.13 5.83
CA LEU A 266 -20.58 -3.69 4.45
C LEU A 266 -21.83 -3.01 3.94
N ASN A 267 -23.00 -3.61 4.16
CA ASN A 267 -24.29 -3.09 3.72
C ASN A 267 -24.65 -1.76 4.39
N GLU A 268 -24.37 -1.62 5.69
CA GLU A 268 -24.54 -0.35 6.40
C GLU A 268 -23.67 0.77 5.80
N SER A 269 -22.41 0.46 5.44
CA SER A 269 -21.53 1.41 4.76
C SER A 269 -22.07 1.81 3.39
N VAL A 270 -22.62 0.86 2.63
CA VAL A 270 -23.29 1.13 1.34
C VAL A 270 -24.49 2.04 1.54
N ILE A 271 -25.38 1.74 2.48
CA ILE A 271 -26.57 2.56 2.75
C ILE A 271 -26.17 3.98 3.17
N ARG A 272 -25.13 4.12 3.99
CA ARG A 272 -24.63 5.43 4.47
C ARG A 272 -24.10 6.30 3.33
N ASN A 273 -23.32 5.73 2.41
CA ASN A 273 -22.65 6.50 1.35
C ASN A 273 -23.50 6.65 0.08
N VAL A 274 -24.31 5.65 -0.25
CA VAL A 274 -25.11 5.61 -1.46
C VAL A 274 -26.57 6.05 -1.20
N GLY A 275 -27.03 5.90 0.03
CA GLY A 275 -28.42 6.20 0.46
C GLY A 275 -29.39 5.05 0.20
N LYS A 276 -28.98 3.99 -0.46
CA LYS A 276 -29.78 2.81 -0.77
C LYS A 276 -28.90 1.62 -1.12
N THR A 277 -29.50 0.45 -1.08
CA THR A 277 -28.98 -0.78 -1.68
C THR A 277 -30.03 -1.38 -2.61
N ASN A 278 -29.70 -2.44 -3.32
CA ASN A 278 -30.62 -3.20 -4.16
C ASN A 278 -30.30 -4.68 -4.08
N THR A 279 -31.27 -5.52 -4.48
CA THR A 279 -31.16 -6.97 -4.33
C THR A 279 -29.97 -7.57 -5.10
N GLN A 280 -29.65 -7.03 -6.28
CA GLN A 280 -28.53 -7.54 -7.08
C GLN A 280 -27.18 -7.19 -6.43
N LEU A 281 -27.04 -5.98 -5.89
CA LEU A 281 -25.82 -5.57 -5.18
C LEU A 281 -25.63 -6.38 -3.90
N GLU A 282 -26.71 -6.59 -3.13
CA GLU A 282 -26.65 -7.42 -1.91
C GLU A 282 -26.21 -8.85 -2.21
N LEU A 283 -26.77 -9.48 -3.26
CA LEU A 283 -26.36 -10.83 -3.66
C LEU A 283 -24.88 -10.88 -4.02
N ARG A 284 -24.38 -9.93 -4.80
CA ARG A 284 -22.96 -9.89 -5.18
C ARG A 284 -22.02 -9.63 -4.00
N MET A 285 -22.44 -8.80 -3.04
CA MET A 285 -21.68 -8.58 -1.81
C MET A 285 -21.63 -9.84 -0.95
N ARG A 286 -22.72 -10.61 -0.88
CA ARG A 286 -22.72 -11.91 -0.20
C ARG A 286 -21.80 -12.89 -0.90
N ASP A 287 -21.90 -13.04 -2.21
CA ASP A 287 -21.00 -13.92 -2.99
C ASP A 287 -19.53 -13.57 -2.76
N MET A 288 -19.17 -12.28 -2.73
CA MET A 288 -17.81 -11.82 -2.42
C MET A 288 -17.40 -12.24 -0.99
N ILE A 289 -18.26 -12.07 -0.01
CA ILE A 289 -17.98 -12.44 1.39
C ILE A 289 -17.80 -13.94 1.52
N ASP A 290 -18.65 -14.75 0.90
CA ASP A 290 -18.55 -16.21 0.89
C ASP A 290 -17.19 -16.67 0.32
N GLN A 291 -16.76 -16.06 -0.79
CA GLN A 291 -15.45 -16.32 -1.40
C GLN A 291 -14.28 -15.92 -0.46
N ILE A 292 -14.38 -14.79 0.23
CA ILE A 292 -13.38 -14.35 1.22
C ILE A 292 -13.31 -15.32 2.40
N ILE A 293 -14.46 -15.76 2.93
CA ILE A 293 -14.51 -16.69 4.05
C ILE A 293 -13.94 -18.06 3.65
N ALA A 294 -14.28 -18.57 2.47
CA ALA A 294 -13.72 -19.81 1.95
C ALA A 294 -12.18 -19.77 1.84
N LEU A 295 -11.60 -18.64 1.45
CA LEU A 295 -10.15 -18.47 1.44
C LEU A 295 -9.56 -18.40 2.85
N ASN A 296 -10.28 -17.78 3.78
CA ASN A 296 -9.83 -17.65 5.17
C ASN A 296 -9.77 -19.03 5.88
N GLU A 297 -10.68 -19.95 5.58
CA GLU A 297 -10.66 -21.35 6.09
C GLU A 297 -9.39 -22.11 5.69
N ASN A 298 -8.72 -21.68 4.61
CA ASN A 298 -7.46 -22.21 4.15
C ASN A 298 -6.22 -21.56 4.83
N GLY A 299 -6.40 -20.76 5.88
CA GLY A 299 -5.33 -20.16 6.68
C GLY A 299 -4.87 -18.78 6.22
N TRP A 300 -5.62 -18.09 5.39
CA TRP A 300 -5.26 -16.77 4.83
C TRP A 300 -5.77 -15.57 5.65
N ASN A 301 -6.20 -15.80 6.87
CA ASN A 301 -6.41 -14.87 8.02
C ASN A 301 -6.81 -13.41 7.71
N GLY A 302 -7.76 -13.18 6.79
CA GLY A 302 -8.24 -11.84 6.46
C GLY A 302 -7.34 -11.04 5.52
N LEU A 303 -6.21 -11.61 5.08
CA LEU A 303 -5.29 -10.98 4.13
C LEU A 303 -5.99 -10.55 2.84
N TRP A 304 -6.86 -11.41 2.30
CA TRP A 304 -7.56 -11.14 1.05
C TRP A 304 -8.44 -9.90 1.07
N VAL A 305 -9.04 -9.55 2.21
CA VAL A 305 -9.81 -8.31 2.34
C VAL A 305 -8.92 -7.09 2.11
N LYS A 306 -7.71 -7.11 2.67
CA LYS A 306 -6.74 -6.03 2.49
C LYS A 306 -6.20 -5.96 1.06
N VAL A 307 -5.92 -7.13 0.45
CA VAL A 307 -5.52 -7.22 -0.96
C VAL A 307 -6.60 -6.62 -1.85
N ILE A 308 -7.85 -7.06 -1.70
CA ILE A 308 -9.00 -6.53 -2.45
C ILE A 308 -9.11 -5.01 -2.25
N GLY A 309 -9.02 -4.54 -1.01
CA GLY A 309 -9.08 -3.12 -0.69
C GLY A 309 -8.03 -2.30 -1.44
N ASN A 310 -6.79 -2.79 -1.51
CA ASN A 310 -5.71 -2.14 -2.26
C ASN A 310 -5.99 -2.12 -3.77
N PHE A 311 -6.40 -3.25 -4.34
CA PHE A 311 -6.74 -3.33 -5.76
C PHE A 311 -7.90 -2.39 -6.13
N ILE A 312 -8.94 -2.32 -5.31
CA ILE A 312 -10.06 -1.40 -5.52
C ILE A 312 -9.61 0.07 -5.38
N LYS A 313 -8.72 0.40 -4.44
CA LYS A 313 -8.16 1.76 -4.30
C LYS A 313 -7.42 2.24 -5.55
N MET A 314 -6.81 1.34 -6.35
CA MET A 314 -6.21 1.74 -7.64
C MET A 314 -7.23 2.40 -8.58
N ALA A 315 -8.49 2.01 -8.54
CA ALA A 315 -9.54 2.61 -9.37
C ALA A 315 -9.78 4.10 -9.07
N THR A 316 -9.29 4.60 -7.93
CA THR A 316 -9.36 6.03 -7.58
C THR A 316 -8.20 6.85 -8.17
N ILE A 317 -7.23 6.21 -8.82
CA ILE A 317 -6.17 6.90 -9.55
C ILE A 317 -6.76 7.42 -10.86
N ASN A 318 -6.94 8.73 -10.94
CA ASN A 318 -7.51 9.39 -12.11
C ASN A 318 -6.79 10.73 -12.36
N ASN A 319 -7.11 11.37 -13.48
CA ASN A 319 -6.54 12.66 -13.89
C ASN A 319 -5.01 12.68 -13.85
N VAL A 320 -4.38 11.61 -14.38
CA VAL A 320 -2.93 11.45 -14.39
C VAL A 320 -2.34 12.23 -15.56
N ASP A 321 -1.40 13.13 -15.28
CA ASP A 321 -0.69 13.92 -16.26
C ASP A 321 0.61 13.26 -16.71
N VAL A 322 1.27 12.53 -15.80
CA VAL A 322 2.57 11.89 -16.03
C VAL A 322 2.52 10.43 -15.58
N VAL A 323 2.78 9.52 -16.51
CA VAL A 323 3.04 8.10 -16.22
C VAL A 323 4.52 7.86 -16.40
N ILE A 324 5.21 7.46 -15.34
CA ILE A 324 6.64 7.23 -15.36
C ILE A 324 6.99 6.02 -14.50
N GLY A 325 7.81 5.12 -15.03
CA GLY A 325 8.21 3.91 -14.33
C GLY A 325 9.19 3.06 -15.15
N ASN A 326 9.71 2.02 -14.54
CA ASN A 326 10.50 1.00 -15.21
C ASN A 326 9.76 -0.33 -15.07
N PRO A 327 8.96 -0.75 -16.08
CA PRO A 327 8.16 -1.96 -15.99
C PRO A 327 9.03 -3.23 -15.91
N PRO A 328 8.48 -4.34 -15.37
CA PRO A 328 9.22 -5.59 -15.26
C PRO A 328 9.71 -6.11 -16.62
N TRP A 329 10.96 -6.56 -16.69
CA TRP A 329 11.59 -7.12 -17.89
C TRP A 329 11.53 -8.65 -17.85
N VAL A 330 10.34 -9.22 -18.04
CA VAL A 330 10.15 -10.66 -18.10
C VAL A 330 10.21 -11.12 -19.55
N LYS A 331 11.08 -12.11 -19.84
CA LYS A 331 11.11 -12.69 -21.17
C LYS A 331 9.84 -13.49 -21.43
N TRP A 332 9.33 -13.43 -22.65
CA TRP A 332 8.12 -14.12 -23.09
C TRP A 332 8.10 -15.61 -22.71
N GLU A 333 9.25 -16.28 -22.78
CA GLU A 333 9.41 -17.70 -22.44
C GLU A 333 9.16 -18.03 -20.94
N PHE A 334 9.15 -17.01 -20.07
CA PHE A 334 8.91 -17.15 -18.63
C PHE A 334 7.52 -16.67 -18.21
N LEU A 335 6.73 -16.17 -19.16
CA LEU A 335 5.35 -15.79 -18.84
C LEU A 335 4.47 -17.04 -18.69
N PRO A 336 3.52 -17.05 -17.75
CA PRO A 336 2.52 -18.10 -17.65
C PRO A 336 1.74 -18.25 -18.97
N SER A 337 1.33 -19.46 -19.30
CA SER A 337 0.56 -19.74 -20.53
C SER A 337 -0.81 -19.07 -20.60
N THR A 338 -1.22 -18.47 -19.52
CA THR A 338 -2.47 -17.69 -19.38
C THR A 338 -2.33 -16.21 -19.72
N TYR A 339 -1.12 -15.76 -20.01
CA TYR A 339 -0.84 -14.38 -20.48
C TYR A 339 -0.95 -14.23 -21.97
#